data_2987ab1b1ca6af9b5dfe777036d73c2c
#
_entry.id   2987ab1b1ca6af9b5dfe777036d73c2c
#
_cell.length_a   1.000
_cell.length_b   1.000
_cell.length_c   1.000
_cell.angle_alpha   90.00
_cell.angle_beta   90.00
_cell.angle_gamma   90.00
#
_symmetry.space_group_name_H-M   'P 1'
#
loop_
_entity.id
_entity.type
_entity.pdbx_description
1 polymer ?
#
loop_
_entity_poly.entity_id
_entity_poly.type
_entity_poly.pdbx_seq_one_letter_code
_entity_poly.pdbx_strand_id
1 'polypeptide(L)'
;MKTRRLLVFAVAFAMAAVGSAQAAKKSGGAKPAASGPSAMAAADLKWADLDPKGAPGVKVADVWGDHAKGAFGAFIKFPAGFATPLHTHTNAFKIVVISGTFVQAPEGKPEFRLGPGSYLAQPGGKYRHTTTCDKASECEFFVQSTGKFDLIPAEAAAKK
;
A
#
# COMPACT_ATOMS: atom_id res chain seq x y z
N MET A 1 24.96 -45.87 -76.25
CA MET A 1 24.73 -45.70 -74.76
C MET A 1 25.48 -44.42 -74.34
N LYS A 2 24.75 -43.34 -74.04
CA LYS A 2 25.32 -42.01 -73.70
C LYS A 2 25.13 -41.79 -72.17
N THR A 3 26.23 -41.85 -71.47
CA THR A 3 26.27 -41.55 -69.98
C THR A 3 26.30 -40.05 -69.78
N ARG A 4 25.22 -39.53 -69.18
CA ARG A 4 25.11 -38.13 -68.73
C ARG A 4 25.77 -38.00 -67.31
N ARG A 5 26.81 -37.21 -67.22
CA ARG A 5 27.40 -36.81 -65.97
C ARG A 5 26.60 -35.64 -65.36
N LEU A 6 26.05 -35.84 -64.20
CA LEU A 6 25.35 -34.79 -63.42
C LEU A 6 26.41 -34.03 -62.65
N LEU A 7 26.53 -32.69 -62.85
CA LEU A 7 27.32 -31.79 -62.07
C LEU A 7 26.45 -31.34 -60.91
N VAL A 8 26.88 -31.60 -59.66
CA VAL A 8 26.27 -31.09 -58.45
C VAL A 8 27.02 -29.83 -58.08
N PHE A 9 26.36 -28.68 -58.15
CA PHE A 9 26.85 -27.40 -57.59
C PHE A 9 26.55 -27.35 -56.12
N ALA A 10 27.57 -27.36 -55.27
CA ALA A 10 27.46 -27.07 -53.84
C ALA A 10 27.45 -25.56 -53.64
N VAL A 11 26.31 -25.00 -53.26
CA VAL A 11 26.18 -23.60 -52.82
C VAL A 11 26.49 -23.54 -51.33
N ALA A 12 27.64 -23.00 -51.01
CA ALA A 12 27.98 -22.68 -49.58
C ALA A 12 27.23 -21.45 -49.14
N PHE A 13 26.27 -21.62 -48.22
CA PHE A 13 25.52 -20.54 -47.59
C PHE A 13 26.29 -20.06 -46.33
N ALA A 14 26.97 -18.92 -46.43
CA ALA A 14 27.62 -18.30 -45.30
C ALA A 14 26.56 -17.59 -44.43
N MET A 15 26.19 -18.18 -43.29
CA MET A 15 25.36 -17.50 -42.28
C MET A 15 26.22 -16.52 -41.47
N ALA A 16 26.04 -15.24 -41.72
CA ALA A 16 26.54 -14.19 -40.86
C ALA A 16 25.67 -14.13 -39.57
N ALA A 17 26.22 -14.58 -38.44
CA ALA A 17 25.59 -14.41 -37.12
C ALA A 17 25.67 -12.95 -36.68
N VAL A 18 24.57 -12.22 -36.81
CA VAL A 18 24.41 -10.89 -36.21
C VAL A 18 24.14 -11.08 -34.70
N GLY A 19 25.18 -10.96 -33.91
CA GLY A 19 25.09 -10.97 -32.46
C GLY A 19 24.42 -9.68 -31.93
N SER A 20 23.13 -9.76 -31.60
CA SER A 20 22.44 -8.70 -30.87
C SER A 20 22.92 -8.70 -29.42
N ALA A 21 23.80 -7.76 -29.06
CA ALA A 21 24.16 -7.49 -27.67
C ALA A 21 22.96 -6.84 -26.98
N GLN A 22 22.13 -7.64 -26.29
CA GLN A 22 21.12 -7.14 -25.36
C GLN A 22 21.82 -6.58 -24.12
N ALA A 23 21.81 -5.26 -23.99
CA ALA A 23 22.23 -4.61 -22.75
C ALA A 23 21.29 -5.05 -21.61
N ALA A 24 21.80 -5.89 -20.71
CA ALA A 24 21.11 -6.27 -19.49
C ALA A 24 20.91 -5.00 -18.64
N LYS A 25 19.66 -4.50 -18.56
CA LYS A 25 19.28 -3.51 -17.56
C LYS A 25 19.61 -4.08 -16.19
N LYS A 26 20.58 -3.47 -15.48
CA LYS A 26 20.79 -3.73 -14.06
C LYS A 26 19.50 -3.44 -13.33
N SER A 27 18.76 -4.47 -12.95
CA SER A 27 17.68 -4.36 -11.97
C SER A 27 18.33 -3.91 -10.67
N GLY A 28 17.93 -2.73 -10.18
CA GLY A 28 18.36 -2.22 -8.89
C GLY A 28 18.10 -3.30 -7.83
N GLY A 29 19.16 -3.81 -7.23
CA GLY A 29 19.08 -4.88 -6.24
C GLY A 29 18.20 -4.46 -5.08
N ALA A 30 17.03 -5.07 -4.96
CA ALA A 30 16.27 -5.05 -3.73
C ALA A 30 17.19 -5.59 -2.62
N LYS A 31 17.37 -4.82 -1.54
CA LYS A 31 18.09 -5.27 -0.35
C LYS A 31 17.52 -6.63 0.04
N PRO A 32 18.35 -7.67 0.23
CA PRO A 32 17.84 -8.98 0.60
C PRO A 32 16.95 -8.85 1.83
N ALA A 33 15.76 -9.42 1.79
CA ALA A 33 14.90 -9.52 2.96
C ALA A 33 15.69 -10.23 4.07
N ALA A 34 15.62 -9.74 5.30
CA ALA A 34 16.28 -10.36 6.44
C ALA A 34 15.89 -11.85 6.50
N SER A 35 16.88 -12.76 6.56
CA SER A 35 16.67 -14.21 6.48
C SER A 35 16.18 -14.83 7.79
N GLY A 36 15.36 -14.14 8.57
CA GLY A 36 14.87 -14.62 9.86
C GLY A 36 13.67 -13.80 10.35
N PRO A 37 13.06 -14.19 11.48
CA PRO A 37 11.99 -13.44 12.08
C PRO A 37 12.48 -12.06 12.53
N SER A 38 11.63 -11.03 12.36
CA SER A 38 11.83 -9.71 12.94
C SER A 38 10.80 -9.49 14.04
N ALA A 39 11.23 -8.86 15.13
CA ALA A 39 10.36 -8.50 16.25
C ALA A 39 10.62 -7.05 16.65
N MET A 40 9.56 -6.35 17.05
CA MET A 40 9.62 -5.00 17.58
C MET A 40 8.74 -4.96 18.82
N ALA A 41 9.31 -4.62 19.98
CA ALA A 41 8.52 -4.43 21.19
C ALA A 41 7.68 -3.16 21.07
N ALA A 42 6.51 -3.12 21.71
CA ALA A 42 5.66 -1.94 21.71
C ALA A 42 6.37 -0.68 22.24
N ALA A 43 7.28 -0.85 23.21
CA ALA A 43 8.08 0.24 23.76
C ALA A 43 9.13 0.80 22.75
N ASP A 44 9.45 0.05 21.71
CA ASP A 44 10.43 0.45 20.68
C ASP A 44 9.79 1.18 19.49
N LEU A 45 8.46 1.25 19.43
CA LEU A 45 7.73 1.97 18.40
C LEU A 45 8.15 3.45 18.38
N LYS A 46 8.50 3.94 17.21
CA LYS A 46 8.92 5.32 16.99
C LYS A 46 7.74 6.15 16.51
N TRP A 47 7.03 6.72 17.46
CA TRP A 47 5.86 7.56 17.18
C TRP A 47 6.27 8.92 16.63
N ALA A 48 5.62 9.33 15.53
CA ALA A 48 5.73 10.66 14.93
C ALA A 48 4.33 11.22 14.67
N ASP A 49 4.23 12.51 14.42
CA ASP A 49 2.98 13.09 13.92
C ASP A 49 2.73 12.62 12.49
N LEU A 50 1.52 12.13 12.20
CA LEU A 50 1.14 11.72 10.85
C LEU A 50 1.06 12.93 9.90
N ASP A 51 0.34 13.94 10.32
CA ASP A 51 0.23 15.25 9.65
C ASP A 51 -0.07 16.32 10.71
N PRO A 52 0.95 17.04 11.18
CA PRO A 52 0.76 18.00 12.27
C PRO A 52 -0.18 19.16 11.94
N LYS A 53 -0.41 19.44 10.66
CA LYS A 53 -1.29 20.53 10.19
C LYS A 53 -2.70 20.06 9.88
N GLY A 54 -2.82 18.97 9.12
CA GLY A 54 -4.11 18.46 8.65
C GLY A 54 -4.78 17.49 9.63
N ALA A 55 -4.01 16.85 10.51
CA ALA A 55 -4.51 15.87 11.49
C ALA A 55 -3.79 16.02 12.84
N PRO A 56 -3.97 17.15 13.54
CA PRO A 56 -3.25 17.41 14.79
C PRO A 56 -3.54 16.34 15.85
N GLY A 57 -2.47 15.85 16.48
CA GLY A 57 -2.53 14.83 17.51
C GLY A 57 -2.59 13.39 17.00
N VAL A 58 -2.79 13.17 15.71
CA VAL A 58 -2.71 11.84 15.10
C VAL A 58 -1.25 11.40 15.02
N LYS A 59 -0.95 10.21 15.58
CA LYS A 59 0.39 9.63 15.58
C LYS A 59 0.47 8.42 14.69
N VAL A 60 1.66 8.19 14.13
CA VAL A 60 1.99 7.00 13.33
C VAL A 60 3.33 6.42 13.78
N ALA A 61 3.43 5.09 13.77
CA ALA A 61 4.69 4.38 14.00
C ALA A 61 4.83 3.27 12.96
N ASP A 62 5.70 3.45 11.99
CA ASP A 62 5.99 2.42 10.98
C ASP A 62 6.66 1.21 11.63
N VAL A 63 6.14 0.02 11.34
CA VAL A 63 6.71 -1.28 11.74
C VAL A 63 7.57 -1.84 10.61
N TRP A 64 7.11 -1.69 9.40
CA TRP A 64 7.84 -2.02 8.18
C TRP A 64 7.42 -1.09 7.04
N GLY A 65 8.34 -0.87 6.10
CA GLY A 65 8.12 0.06 5.00
C GLY A 65 8.19 1.52 5.46
N ASP A 66 7.51 2.39 4.70
CA ASP A 66 7.45 3.84 4.95
C ASP A 66 6.10 4.32 4.42
N HIS A 67 5.19 4.69 5.33
CA HIS A 67 3.83 5.09 4.98
C HIS A 67 3.77 6.28 4.00
N ALA A 68 4.76 7.15 4.01
CA ALA A 68 4.81 8.32 3.14
C ALA A 68 5.31 8.00 1.72
N LYS A 69 5.99 6.86 1.51
CA LYS A 69 6.68 6.55 0.25
C LYS A 69 6.14 5.36 -0.51
N GLY A 70 5.62 4.34 0.18
CA GLY A 70 5.22 3.10 -0.49
C GLY A 70 4.45 2.14 0.39
N ALA A 71 4.59 0.84 0.12
CA ALA A 71 3.99 -0.21 0.92
C ALA A 71 4.48 -0.15 2.37
N PHE A 72 3.57 -0.33 3.33
CA PHE A 72 3.87 -0.19 4.75
C PHE A 72 2.96 -1.03 5.64
N GLY A 73 3.40 -1.21 6.89
CA GLY A 73 2.58 -1.60 8.03
C GLY A 73 2.94 -0.70 9.21
N ALA A 74 1.94 -0.07 9.80
CA ALA A 74 2.12 0.91 10.87
C ALA A 74 1.04 0.81 11.94
N PHE A 75 1.37 1.20 13.16
CA PHE A 75 0.37 1.57 14.16
C PHE A 75 0.00 3.04 13.99
N ILE A 76 -1.28 3.34 14.17
CA ILE A 76 -1.80 4.71 14.16
C ILE A 76 -2.61 4.93 15.43
N LYS A 77 -2.49 6.13 16.00
CA LYS A 77 -3.30 6.60 17.13
C LYS A 77 -4.11 7.82 16.74
N PHE A 78 -5.39 7.76 17.04
CA PHE A 78 -6.30 8.89 16.94
C PHE A 78 -6.66 9.39 18.32
N PRO A 79 -6.57 10.68 18.61
CA PRO A 79 -7.12 11.23 19.83
C PRO A 79 -8.62 10.92 19.98
N ALA A 80 -9.11 10.85 21.21
CA ALA A 80 -10.53 10.70 21.50
C ALA A 80 -11.34 11.79 20.80
N GLY A 81 -12.37 11.41 20.07
CA GLY A 81 -13.22 12.32 19.29
C GLY A 81 -12.62 12.88 18.01
N PHE A 82 -11.40 12.47 17.63
CA PHE A 82 -10.83 12.86 16.34
C PHE A 82 -11.74 12.37 15.18
N ALA A 83 -11.92 13.21 14.16
CA ALA A 83 -12.73 12.90 12.99
C ALA A 83 -12.06 13.43 11.72
N THR A 84 -12.04 12.61 10.68
CA THR A 84 -11.61 13.03 9.36
C THR A 84 -12.75 13.69 8.60
N PRO A 85 -12.46 14.60 7.66
CA PRO A 85 -13.45 15.00 6.64
C PRO A 85 -13.84 13.80 5.78
N LEU A 86 -14.89 13.96 4.95
CA LEU A 86 -15.18 12.98 3.89
C LEU A 86 -13.99 12.90 2.93
N HIS A 87 -13.49 11.67 2.69
CA HIS A 87 -12.28 11.48 1.90
C HIS A 87 -12.26 10.13 1.19
N THR A 88 -11.23 9.95 0.36
CA THR A 88 -10.83 8.70 -0.26
C THR A 88 -9.35 8.46 -0.02
N HIS A 89 -8.89 7.25 -0.34
CA HIS A 89 -7.47 6.90 -0.41
C HIS A 89 -7.15 6.30 -1.78
N THR A 90 -5.96 6.53 -2.30
CA THR A 90 -5.52 5.88 -3.54
C THR A 90 -5.44 4.37 -3.37
N ASN A 91 -4.87 3.91 -2.24
CA ASN A 91 -4.60 2.50 -1.99
C ASN A 91 -5.61 1.90 -1.00
N ALA A 92 -5.81 0.58 -1.10
CA ALA A 92 -6.60 -0.18 -0.14
C ALA A 92 -5.84 -0.35 1.18
N PHE A 93 -6.58 -0.33 2.30
CA PHE A 93 -6.06 -0.59 3.63
C PHE A 93 -6.68 -1.82 4.26
N LYS A 94 -5.88 -2.50 5.07
CA LYS A 94 -6.32 -3.54 6.01
C LYS A 94 -6.03 -3.02 7.41
N ILE A 95 -7.05 -2.98 8.24
CA ILE A 95 -7.01 -2.35 9.56
C ILE A 95 -7.41 -3.38 10.62
N VAL A 96 -6.66 -3.43 11.72
CA VAL A 96 -7.02 -4.19 12.92
C VAL A 96 -7.07 -3.21 14.09
N VAL A 97 -8.20 -3.13 14.77
CA VAL A 97 -8.36 -2.25 15.94
C VAL A 97 -7.70 -2.90 17.16
N ILE A 98 -6.84 -2.15 17.84
CA ILE A 98 -6.11 -2.56 19.04
C ILE A 98 -6.81 -2.06 20.30
N SER A 99 -7.19 -0.77 20.32
CA SER A 99 -7.90 -0.16 21.43
C SER A 99 -8.85 0.94 20.98
N GLY A 100 -9.77 1.34 21.87
CA GLY A 100 -10.80 2.32 21.56
C GLY A 100 -11.92 1.80 20.69
N THR A 101 -12.76 2.70 20.17
CA THR A 101 -13.82 2.38 19.19
C THR A 101 -13.56 3.18 17.91
N PHE A 102 -13.09 2.48 16.90
CA PHE A 102 -12.89 3.00 15.56
C PHE A 102 -14.23 3.03 14.82
N VAL A 103 -14.64 4.18 14.34
CA VAL A 103 -15.91 4.36 13.64
C VAL A 103 -15.64 4.74 12.20
N GLN A 104 -16.17 3.98 11.26
CA GLN A 104 -16.09 4.29 9.83
C GLN A 104 -17.47 4.42 9.24
N ALA A 105 -17.74 5.56 8.59
CA ALA A 105 -19.00 5.84 7.95
C ALA A 105 -18.83 5.98 6.43
N PRO A 106 -19.14 4.93 5.63
CA PRO A 106 -19.20 5.04 4.18
C PRO A 106 -20.30 6.04 3.78
N GLU A 107 -20.02 6.85 2.76
CA GLU A 107 -21.00 7.82 2.27
C GLU A 107 -22.33 7.14 1.89
N GLY A 108 -23.42 7.63 2.47
CA GLY A 108 -24.78 7.13 2.20
C GLY A 108 -25.10 5.74 2.74
N LYS A 109 -24.27 5.21 3.68
CA LYS A 109 -24.48 3.90 4.33
C LYS A 109 -24.39 4.01 5.85
N PRO A 110 -24.92 3.04 6.60
CA PRO A 110 -24.72 2.96 8.04
C PRO A 110 -23.21 2.89 8.41
N GLU A 111 -22.88 3.49 9.54
CA GLU A 111 -21.51 3.41 10.08
C GLU A 111 -21.19 2.03 10.63
N PHE A 112 -19.91 1.70 10.63
CA PHE A 112 -19.33 0.57 11.36
C PHE A 112 -18.69 1.08 12.65
N ARG A 113 -19.05 0.49 13.79
CA ARG A 113 -18.41 0.76 15.08
C ARG A 113 -17.59 -0.46 15.47
N LEU A 114 -16.29 -0.32 15.47
CA LEU A 114 -15.33 -1.41 15.56
C LEU A 114 -14.51 -1.28 16.84
N GLY A 115 -14.72 -2.19 17.76
CA GLY A 115 -13.94 -2.31 19.00
C GLY A 115 -12.65 -3.13 18.81
N PRO A 116 -11.87 -3.32 19.90
CA PRO A 116 -10.63 -4.08 19.87
C PRO A 116 -10.80 -5.50 19.30
N GLY A 117 -9.82 -5.92 18.48
CA GLY A 117 -9.85 -7.20 17.76
C GLY A 117 -10.65 -7.19 16.45
N SER A 118 -11.38 -6.11 16.16
CA SER A 118 -12.13 -5.99 14.89
C SER A 118 -11.19 -5.78 13.71
N TYR A 119 -11.63 -6.29 12.55
CA TYR A 119 -10.93 -6.17 11.27
C TYR A 119 -11.77 -5.39 10.26
N LEU A 120 -11.12 -4.53 9.50
CA LEU A 120 -11.70 -3.81 8.38
C LEU A 120 -10.81 -3.92 7.14
N ALA A 121 -11.38 -4.37 6.02
CA ALA A 121 -10.78 -4.23 4.70
C ALA A 121 -11.43 -3.04 3.98
N GLN A 122 -10.65 -1.99 3.77
CA GLN A 122 -11.11 -0.77 3.14
C GLN A 122 -10.57 -0.69 1.72
N PRO A 123 -11.41 -0.62 0.68
CA PRO A 123 -10.93 -0.45 -0.68
C PRO A 123 -10.35 0.97 -0.89
N GLY A 124 -9.42 1.08 -1.83
CA GLY A 124 -8.94 2.36 -2.33
C GLY A 124 -9.82 2.94 -3.45
N GLY A 125 -9.33 3.99 -4.09
CA GLY A 125 -9.97 4.61 -5.25
C GLY A 125 -11.19 5.45 -4.88
N LYS A 126 -12.36 5.05 -5.34
CA LYS A 126 -13.60 5.85 -5.21
C LYS A 126 -14.38 5.63 -3.90
N TYR A 127 -13.86 4.87 -2.97
CA TYR A 127 -14.54 4.58 -1.71
C TYR A 127 -14.49 5.79 -0.77
N ARG A 128 -15.61 6.52 -0.72
CA ARG A 128 -15.78 7.76 0.07
C ARG A 128 -16.30 7.43 1.45
N HIS A 129 -15.66 7.96 2.48
CA HIS A 129 -16.00 7.70 3.88
C HIS A 129 -15.44 8.78 4.81
N THR A 130 -15.94 8.79 6.04
CA THR A 130 -15.31 9.47 7.18
C THR A 130 -14.82 8.42 8.16
N THR A 131 -13.79 8.77 8.92
CA THR A 131 -13.27 7.96 10.02
C THR A 131 -13.27 8.79 11.30
N THR A 132 -13.74 8.21 12.39
CA THR A 132 -13.81 8.87 13.69
C THR A 132 -13.30 7.93 14.78
N CYS A 133 -12.60 8.44 15.77
CA CYS A 133 -12.40 7.78 17.03
C CYS A 133 -13.52 8.21 18.01
N ASP A 134 -14.15 7.25 18.70
CA ASP A 134 -15.17 7.56 19.70
C ASP A 134 -14.60 8.49 20.79
N LYS A 135 -15.45 9.32 21.37
CA LYS A 135 -15.06 10.31 22.38
C LYS A 135 -14.65 9.69 23.72
N ALA A 136 -14.96 8.43 23.96
CA ALA A 136 -14.70 7.77 25.24
C ALA A 136 -13.22 7.52 25.50
N SER A 137 -12.41 7.30 24.47
CA SER A 137 -10.97 7.02 24.62
C SER A 137 -10.22 7.25 23.29
N GLU A 138 -8.90 7.31 23.37
CA GLU A 138 -8.01 7.22 22.21
C GLU A 138 -8.25 5.88 21.46
N CYS A 139 -8.11 5.90 20.13
CA CYS A 139 -8.11 4.71 19.32
C CYS A 139 -6.70 4.38 18.86
N GLU A 140 -6.29 3.13 19.01
CA GLU A 140 -5.09 2.59 18.39
C GLU A 140 -5.47 1.46 17.45
N PHE A 141 -4.87 1.45 16.26
CA PHE A 141 -5.10 0.41 15.27
C PHE A 141 -3.84 0.17 14.43
N PHE A 142 -3.66 -1.08 14.00
CA PHE A 142 -2.65 -1.42 13.03
C PHE A 142 -3.24 -1.30 11.63
N VAL A 143 -2.49 -0.70 10.71
CA VAL A 143 -2.87 -0.56 9.31
C VAL A 143 -1.75 -1.05 8.41
N GLN A 144 -2.14 -1.72 7.31
CA GLN A 144 -1.20 -2.05 6.23
C GLN A 144 -1.77 -1.72 4.87
N SER A 145 -0.87 -1.39 3.92
CA SER A 145 -1.19 -1.12 2.53
C SER A 145 -0.07 -1.57 1.60
N THR A 146 -0.41 -1.85 0.34
CA THR A 146 0.55 -2.14 -0.73
C THR A 146 1.10 -0.88 -1.41
N GLY A 147 0.64 0.30 -1.01
CA GLY A 147 1.10 1.59 -1.50
C GLY A 147 1.20 2.60 -0.36
N LYS A 148 1.61 3.82 -0.67
CA LYS A 148 1.74 4.89 0.32
C LYS A 148 0.40 5.27 0.93
N PHE A 149 0.45 5.83 2.13
CA PHE A 149 -0.68 6.50 2.77
C PHE A 149 -0.96 7.84 2.07
N ASP A 150 -2.22 8.12 1.81
CA ASP A 150 -2.72 9.44 1.45
C ASP A 150 -4.14 9.61 2.01
N LEU A 151 -4.60 10.83 2.13
CA LEU A 151 -5.98 11.19 2.42
C LEU A 151 -6.36 12.28 1.43
N ILE A 152 -7.31 11.96 0.53
CA ILE A 152 -7.76 12.85 -0.52
C ILE A 152 -9.15 13.37 -0.14
N PRO A 153 -9.28 14.64 0.30
CA PRO A 153 -10.58 15.21 0.65
C PRO A 153 -11.56 15.07 -0.50
N ALA A 154 -12.79 14.71 -0.19
CA ALA A 154 -13.86 14.59 -1.16
C ALA A 154 -14.97 15.59 -0.81
N GLU A 155 -15.47 16.33 -1.79
CA GLU A 155 -16.63 17.17 -1.58
C GLU A 155 -17.86 16.30 -1.27
N ALA A 156 -18.67 16.72 -0.30
CA ALA A 156 -19.94 16.08 -0.04
C ALA A 156 -20.80 16.14 -1.30
N ALA A 157 -21.51 15.03 -1.62
CA ALA A 157 -22.46 15.05 -2.73
C ALA A 157 -23.49 16.15 -2.47
N ALA A 158 -23.70 17.05 -3.43
CA ALA A 158 -24.72 18.08 -3.32
C ALA A 158 -26.07 17.40 -3.03
N LYS A 159 -26.70 17.77 -1.92
CA LYS A 159 -28.05 17.29 -1.61
C LYS A 159 -28.96 17.79 -2.73
N LYS A 160 -29.48 16.87 -3.54
CA LYS A 160 -30.53 17.15 -4.53
C LYS A 160 -31.85 17.30 -3.82
#